data_5bcb0062217905398c1a99d172f0ca5e
#
_entry.id   5bcb0062217905398c1a99d172f0ca5e
#
_cell.length_a   1.000
_cell.length_b   1.000
_cell.length_c   1.000
_cell.angle_alpha   90.00
_cell.angle_beta   90.00
_cell.angle_gamma   90.00
#
_symmetry.space_group_name_H-M   'P 1'
#
loop_
_entity.id
_entity.type
_entity.pdbx_description
1 polymer ?
#
loop_
_entity_poly.entity_id
_entity_poly.type
_entity_poly.pdbx_seq_one_letter_code
_entity_poly.pdbx_strand_id
1 'polypeptide(L)'
;SRRSAERCVLFTMGRESCLEPISKDEGIFRNTCYDSRDMASIQRRGKHSFLLCREPFEVDVILNLPKLKAHAKAGITAALKNLVGLNGDKNFLPHHRVGGSALGGDCYEGLKPFKRAAEVCVDMANRRIGRSSYSVWIKDAAALNQVHGGDLEGKWYGNDTTWRMVLDLNRL
;
A
#
# COMPACT_ATOMS: atom_id res chain seq x y z
N SER A 1 -3.42 1.65 -19.05
CA SER A 1 -3.27 1.68 -20.52
C SER A 1 -2.44 0.47 -20.97
N ARG A 2 -2.72 -0.12 -22.15
CA ARG A 2 -1.97 -1.28 -22.69
C ARG A 2 -0.45 -1.05 -22.76
N ARG A 3 0.01 0.19 -22.97
CA ARG A 3 1.44 0.55 -23.01
C ARG A 3 2.20 0.34 -21.71
N SER A 4 1.51 0.32 -20.55
CA SER A 4 2.18 0.08 -19.26
C SER A 4 2.43 -1.40 -18.98
N ALA A 5 1.59 -2.30 -19.50
CA ALA A 5 1.75 -3.75 -19.28
C ALA A 5 2.98 -4.32 -20.01
N GLU A 6 3.34 -3.78 -21.17
CA GLU A 6 4.50 -4.23 -21.95
C GLU A 6 5.85 -3.81 -21.33
N ARG A 7 5.84 -2.78 -20.48
CA ARG A 7 7.02 -2.23 -19.80
C ARG A 7 7.21 -2.71 -18.36
N CYS A 8 6.37 -3.61 -17.89
CA CYS A 8 6.42 -4.08 -16.52
C CYS A 8 6.48 -5.60 -16.47
N VAL A 9 7.09 -6.09 -15.41
CA VAL A 9 7.17 -7.52 -15.07
C VAL A 9 6.37 -7.77 -13.80
N LEU A 10 5.54 -8.80 -13.81
CA LEU A 10 4.77 -9.24 -12.65
C LEU A 10 5.57 -10.29 -11.89
N PHE A 11 5.83 -10.04 -10.62
CA PHE A 11 6.43 -10.98 -9.69
C PHE A 11 5.38 -11.43 -8.67
N THR A 12 5.36 -12.71 -8.34
CA THR A 12 4.48 -13.27 -7.30
C THR A 12 5.32 -14.04 -6.30
N MET A 13 5.41 -13.55 -5.08
CA MET A 13 6.19 -14.13 -3.99
C MET A 13 5.43 -15.22 -3.23
N GLY A 14 4.10 -15.19 -3.27
CA GLY A 14 3.29 -16.16 -2.55
C GLY A 14 3.57 -16.14 -1.05
N ARG A 15 3.81 -17.31 -0.47
CA ARG A 15 4.07 -17.48 0.98
C ARG A 15 5.45 -17.00 1.44
N GLU A 16 6.36 -16.72 0.52
CA GLU A 16 7.70 -16.21 0.85
C GLU A 16 7.72 -14.70 1.11
N SER A 17 6.62 -14.02 0.84
CA SER A 17 6.46 -12.58 1.10
C SER A 17 6.58 -12.26 2.59
N CYS A 18 7.25 -11.17 2.90
CA CYS A 18 7.26 -10.59 4.26
C CYS A 18 5.86 -10.14 4.73
N LEU A 19 4.91 -10.00 3.82
CA LEU A 19 3.51 -9.66 4.12
C LEU A 19 2.69 -10.89 4.57
N GLU A 20 3.13 -12.10 4.26
CA GLU A 20 2.36 -13.32 4.54
C GLU A 20 1.94 -13.48 6.01
N PRO A 21 2.83 -13.26 7.02
CA PRO A 21 2.47 -13.42 8.43
C PRO A 21 1.38 -12.47 8.92
N ILE A 22 1.19 -11.34 8.23
CA ILE A 22 0.21 -10.31 8.58
C ILE A 22 -1.00 -10.30 7.65
N SER A 23 -1.09 -11.27 6.74
CA SER A 23 -2.15 -11.38 5.73
C SER A 23 -3.39 -12.08 6.25
N LYS A 24 -4.53 -11.77 5.65
CA LYS A 24 -5.82 -12.48 5.81
C LYS A 24 -6.40 -12.82 4.45
N ASP A 25 -7.31 -13.78 4.41
CA ASP A 25 -7.95 -14.24 3.18
C ASP A 25 -8.86 -13.17 2.58
N GLU A 26 -9.49 -12.34 3.41
CA GLU A 26 -10.39 -11.26 3.00
C GLU A 26 -9.69 -10.04 2.37
N GLY A 27 -8.37 -10.02 2.35
CA GLY A 27 -7.61 -8.91 1.78
C GLY A 27 -7.73 -7.61 2.57
N ILE A 28 -6.99 -7.52 3.68
CA ILE A 28 -7.01 -6.38 4.62
C ILE A 28 -6.10 -5.21 4.21
N PHE A 29 -5.27 -5.42 3.21
CA PHE A 29 -4.33 -4.40 2.74
C PHE A 29 -5.02 -3.28 1.99
N ARG A 30 -4.50 -2.07 2.16
CA ARG A 30 -5.00 -0.85 1.53
C ARG A 30 -3.86 0.03 1.01
N ASN A 31 -4.20 0.78 -0.02
CA ASN A 31 -3.50 1.98 -0.41
C ASN A 31 -4.52 3.11 -0.47
N THR A 32 -4.19 4.27 0.05
CA THR A 32 -5.11 5.41 0.16
C THR A 32 -5.71 5.77 -1.20
N CYS A 33 -7.03 5.96 -1.25
CA CYS A 33 -7.79 6.35 -2.45
C CYS A 33 -7.78 5.33 -3.60
N TYR A 34 -7.47 4.05 -3.35
CA TYR A 34 -7.55 2.98 -4.34
C TYR A 34 -8.67 1.99 -4.00
N ASP A 35 -9.20 1.30 -5.01
CA ASP A 35 -10.22 0.27 -4.80
C ASP A 35 -9.64 -0.90 -4.01
N SER A 36 -10.23 -1.17 -2.85
CA SER A 36 -9.80 -2.25 -1.96
C SER A 36 -9.97 -3.65 -2.58
N ARG A 37 -10.85 -3.81 -3.57
CA ARG A 37 -11.07 -5.10 -4.27
C ARG A 37 -9.90 -5.45 -5.17
N ASP A 38 -9.33 -4.44 -5.88
CA ASP A 38 -8.14 -4.62 -6.70
C ASP A 38 -6.97 -5.07 -5.82
N MET A 39 -6.74 -4.36 -4.70
CA MET A 39 -5.69 -4.72 -3.73
C MET A 39 -5.90 -6.12 -3.16
N ALA A 40 -7.12 -6.50 -2.77
CA ALA A 40 -7.44 -7.82 -2.22
C ALA A 40 -7.21 -8.95 -3.24
N SER A 41 -7.36 -8.69 -4.53
CA SER A 41 -7.07 -9.67 -5.59
C SER A 41 -5.57 -9.94 -5.78
N ILE A 42 -4.72 -8.99 -5.38
CA ILE A 42 -3.27 -8.96 -5.59
C ILE A 42 -2.53 -9.34 -4.30
N GLN A 43 -2.95 -8.76 -3.18
CA GLN A 43 -2.29 -8.85 -1.87
C GLN A 43 -3.20 -9.55 -0.87
N ARG A 44 -3.07 -10.86 -0.75
CA ARG A 44 -3.80 -11.69 0.22
C ARG A 44 -2.96 -12.91 0.60
N ARG A 45 -3.40 -13.64 1.61
CA ARG A 45 -2.70 -14.85 2.07
C ARG A 45 -2.39 -15.80 0.89
N GLY A 46 -1.16 -16.27 0.83
CA GLY A 46 -0.65 -17.14 -0.22
C GLY A 46 -0.44 -16.48 -1.58
N LYS A 47 -0.73 -15.17 -1.72
CA LYS A 47 -0.56 -14.44 -2.98
C LYS A 47 -0.12 -13.01 -2.70
N HIS A 48 1.12 -12.70 -2.94
CA HIS A 48 1.70 -11.37 -2.85
C HIS A 48 2.40 -11.07 -4.16
N SER A 49 1.82 -10.17 -4.96
CA SER A 49 2.32 -9.85 -6.29
C SER A 49 2.73 -8.40 -6.39
N PHE A 50 3.81 -8.15 -7.12
CA PHE A 50 4.38 -6.83 -7.37
C PHE A 50 4.57 -6.63 -8.87
N LEU A 51 4.24 -5.45 -9.37
CA LEU A 51 4.40 -5.09 -10.77
C LEU A 51 5.53 -4.07 -10.88
N LEU A 52 6.68 -4.47 -11.39
CA LEU A 52 7.88 -3.63 -11.48
C LEU A 52 8.17 -3.25 -12.92
N CYS A 53 8.73 -2.05 -13.13
CA CYS A 53 9.29 -1.66 -14.42
C CYS A 53 10.33 -2.67 -14.88
N ARG A 54 10.42 -2.92 -16.18
CA ARG A 54 11.31 -3.93 -16.76
C ARG A 54 12.78 -3.49 -16.77
N GLU A 55 13.01 -2.19 -16.96
CA GLU A 55 14.33 -1.63 -17.20
C GLU A 55 15.39 -2.00 -16.17
N PRO A 56 15.11 -2.08 -14.85
CA PRO A 56 16.09 -2.52 -13.86
C PRO A 56 16.63 -3.95 -14.06
N PHE A 57 15.87 -4.80 -14.74
CA PHE A 57 16.22 -6.21 -14.99
C PHE A 57 16.98 -6.40 -16.32
N GLU A 58 17.17 -5.32 -17.07
CA GLU A 58 17.83 -5.32 -18.39
C GLU A 58 19.20 -4.59 -18.36
N VAL A 59 19.65 -4.16 -17.17
CA VAL A 59 20.92 -3.44 -16.98
C VAL A 59 21.88 -4.24 -16.09
N ASP A 60 23.18 -4.09 -16.30
CA ASP A 60 24.20 -4.79 -15.51
C ASP A 60 24.37 -4.22 -14.10
N VAL A 61 24.09 -2.92 -13.91
CA VAL A 61 24.29 -2.22 -12.64
C VAL A 61 23.17 -1.19 -12.40
N ILE A 62 22.65 -1.16 -11.18
CA ILE A 62 21.71 -0.15 -10.71
C ILE A 62 22.39 0.71 -9.63
N LEU A 63 22.51 2.02 -9.88
CA LEU A 63 22.94 2.98 -8.86
C LEU A 63 21.73 3.55 -8.13
N ASN A 64 21.58 3.18 -6.86
CA ASN A 64 20.49 3.66 -6.02
C ASN A 64 20.94 4.86 -5.19
N LEU A 65 20.56 6.08 -5.60
CA LEU A 65 20.94 7.35 -4.98
C LEU A 65 19.73 8.01 -4.29
N PRO A 66 19.33 7.55 -3.11
CA PRO A 66 18.12 8.02 -2.43
C PRO A 66 18.35 9.37 -1.74
N LYS A 67 17.32 10.22 -1.74
CA LYS A 67 17.26 11.36 -0.84
C LYS A 67 16.74 10.90 0.53
N LEU A 68 17.53 11.10 1.58
CA LEU A 68 17.13 10.83 2.95
C LEU A 68 16.03 11.81 3.40
N LYS A 69 14.89 11.27 3.88
CA LYS A 69 13.78 12.07 4.41
C LYS A 69 12.90 11.27 5.36
N ALA A 70 12.18 11.95 6.27
CA ALA A 70 11.16 11.34 7.11
C ALA A 70 10.00 10.80 6.27
N HIS A 71 9.36 9.74 6.77
CA HIS A 71 8.20 9.11 6.14
C HIS A 71 7.16 8.71 7.18
N ALA A 72 5.91 9.16 6.99
CA ALA A 72 4.84 9.01 7.98
C ALA A 72 4.47 7.53 8.29
N LYS A 73 4.73 6.59 7.38
CA LYS A 73 4.35 5.17 7.54
C LYS A 73 5.53 4.24 7.82
N ALA A 74 6.72 4.59 7.34
CA ALA A 74 7.92 3.76 7.43
C ALA A 74 9.03 4.39 8.29
N GLY A 75 8.75 5.52 8.95
CA GLY A 75 9.73 6.30 9.70
C GLY A 75 10.70 7.07 8.79
N ILE A 76 11.39 6.38 7.90
CA ILE A 76 12.40 6.96 7.01
C ILE A 76 12.23 6.51 5.56
N THR A 77 12.59 7.38 4.64
CA THR A 77 12.85 7.04 3.23
C THR A 77 14.35 7.10 2.98
N ALA A 78 14.92 5.98 2.55
CA ALA A 78 16.32 5.82 2.23
C ALA A 78 16.46 4.80 1.07
N ALA A 79 17.62 4.16 0.92
CA ALA A 79 17.93 3.28 -0.22
C ALA A 79 16.87 2.19 -0.46
N LEU A 80 16.49 1.43 0.56
CA LEU A 80 15.50 0.35 0.43
C LEU A 80 14.15 0.87 -0.10
N LYS A 81 13.64 1.95 0.50
CA LYS A 81 12.34 2.51 0.11
C LYS A 81 12.36 3.21 -1.26
N ASN A 82 13.51 3.59 -1.76
CA ASN A 82 13.64 4.22 -3.09
C ASN A 82 13.17 3.29 -4.21
N LEU A 83 13.35 1.97 -4.06
CA LEU A 83 12.90 0.95 -5.02
C LEU A 83 11.37 0.87 -5.18
N VAL A 84 10.59 1.41 -4.25
CA VAL A 84 9.14 1.59 -4.42
C VAL A 84 8.81 2.40 -5.69
N GLY A 85 9.72 3.26 -6.12
CA GLY A 85 9.59 4.04 -7.36
C GLY A 85 9.61 3.22 -8.65
N LEU A 86 10.11 1.98 -8.61
CA LEU A 86 10.12 1.05 -9.75
C LEU A 86 8.76 0.41 -10.02
N ASN A 87 7.79 0.62 -9.15
CA ASN A 87 6.49 -0.01 -9.27
C ASN A 87 5.65 0.61 -10.41
N GLY A 88 5.07 -0.26 -11.23
CA GLY A 88 4.29 0.12 -12.41
C GLY A 88 2.83 0.47 -12.12
N ASP A 89 2.24 -0.05 -11.02
CA ASP A 89 0.85 0.26 -10.62
C ASP A 89 0.71 0.25 -9.10
N LYS A 90 0.21 1.34 -8.53
CA LYS A 90 0.04 1.52 -7.09
C LYS A 90 -0.93 0.54 -6.44
N ASN A 91 -1.80 -0.13 -7.19
CA ASN A 91 -2.62 -1.23 -6.68
C ASN A 91 -1.80 -2.42 -6.18
N PHE A 92 -0.54 -2.53 -6.58
CA PHE A 92 0.39 -3.57 -6.13
C PHE A 92 1.18 -3.20 -4.86
N LEU A 93 1.01 -1.97 -4.36
CA LEU A 93 1.78 -1.47 -3.20
C LEU A 93 0.89 -1.34 -1.95
N PRO A 94 0.81 -2.35 -1.09
CA PRO A 94 0.10 -2.25 0.18
C PRO A 94 0.83 -1.27 1.11
N HIS A 95 0.12 -0.25 1.60
CA HIS A 95 0.70 0.77 2.48
C HIS A 95 0.24 0.65 3.92
N HIS A 96 -0.86 -0.04 4.17
CA HIS A 96 -1.38 -0.30 5.51
C HIS A 96 -2.43 -1.41 5.49
N ARG A 97 -2.72 -1.96 6.65
CA ARG A 97 -3.89 -2.81 6.92
C ARG A 97 -4.99 -1.95 7.52
N VAL A 98 -6.21 -2.12 7.03
CA VAL A 98 -7.36 -1.40 7.53
C VAL A 98 -7.66 -1.75 8.99
N GLY A 99 -8.09 -0.79 9.80
CA GLY A 99 -8.49 -0.97 11.19
C GLY A 99 -7.42 -0.65 12.21
N GLY A 100 -7.81 -0.75 13.47
CA GLY A 100 -6.93 -0.56 14.62
C GLY A 100 -6.10 -1.81 14.94
N SER A 101 -5.06 -1.62 15.75
CA SER A 101 -4.10 -2.67 16.13
C SER A 101 -4.75 -3.87 16.81
N ALA A 102 -5.85 -3.68 17.56
CA ALA A 102 -6.59 -4.77 18.18
C ALA A 102 -7.22 -5.75 17.16
N LEU A 103 -7.41 -5.32 15.92
CA LEU A 103 -7.89 -6.13 14.80
C LEU A 103 -6.79 -6.52 13.81
N GLY A 104 -5.53 -6.22 14.14
CA GLY A 104 -4.38 -6.43 13.27
C GLY A 104 -4.22 -5.36 12.19
N GLY A 105 -4.84 -4.18 12.35
CA GLY A 105 -4.72 -3.04 11.46
C GLY A 105 -3.55 -2.12 11.82
N ASP A 106 -3.26 -1.17 10.93
CA ASP A 106 -2.15 -0.22 11.03
C ASP A 106 -2.61 1.25 11.18
N CYS A 107 -3.92 1.49 11.35
CA CYS A 107 -4.45 2.85 11.24
C CYS A 107 -4.44 3.60 12.57
N TYR A 108 -4.66 2.91 13.69
CA TYR A 108 -4.70 3.49 15.04
C TYR A 108 -4.53 2.43 16.12
N GLU A 109 -4.20 2.88 17.32
CA GLU A 109 -4.05 1.99 18.46
C GLU A 109 -5.41 1.49 18.98
N GLY A 110 -5.46 0.20 19.34
CA GLY A 110 -6.61 -0.45 19.96
C GLY A 110 -7.81 -0.61 19.02
N LEU A 111 -9.01 -0.45 19.59
CA LEU A 111 -10.29 -0.52 18.88
C LEU A 111 -11.02 0.82 19.03
N LYS A 112 -11.32 1.49 17.90
CA LYS A 112 -12.04 2.77 17.87
C LYS A 112 -13.23 2.69 16.90
N PRO A 113 -14.46 2.43 17.39
CA PRO A 113 -15.63 2.18 16.53
C PRO A 113 -15.92 3.30 15.53
N PHE A 114 -15.81 4.56 15.93
CA PHE A 114 -16.05 5.70 15.04
C PHE A 114 -15.01 5.80 13.91
N LYS A 115 -13.73 5.55 14.20
CA LYS A 115 -12.70 5.49 13.16
C LYS A 115 -12.95 4.31 12.21
N ARG A 116 -13.37 3.17 12.75
CA ARG A 116 -13.74 2.00 11.95
C ARG A 116 -14.91 2.29 11.00
N ALA A 117 -15.95 2.98 11.48
CA ALA A 117 -17.06 3.41 10.63
C ALA A 117 -16.60 4.35 9.50
N ALA A 118 -15.72 5.31 9.81
CA ALA A 118 -15.15 6.20 8.81
C ALA A 118 -14.34 5.45 7.73
N GLU A 119 -13.53 4.46 8.12
CA GLU A 119 -12.79 3.60 7.18
C GLU A 119 -13.74 2.84 6.23
N VAL A 120 -14.84 2.30 6.75
CA VAL A 120 -15.85 1.62 5.93
C VAL A 120 -16.47 2.58 4.91
N CYS A 121 -16.79 3.82 5.33
CA CYS A 121 -17.28 4.85 4.41
C CYS A 121 -16.26 5.18 3.31
N VAL A 122 -14.98 5.31 3.66
CA VAL A 122 -13.90 5.56 2.68
C VAL A 122 -13.79 4.38 1.69
N ASP A 123 -13.77 3.14 2.18
CA ASP A 123 -13.72 1.94 1.33
C ASP A 123 -14.92 1.88 0.37
N MET A 124 -16.13 2.15 0.87
CA MET A 124 -17.35 2.17 0.04
C MET A 124 -17.28 3.25 -1.03
N ALA A 125 -16.81 4.44 -0.69
CA ALA A 125 -16.66 5.54 -1.63
C ALA A 125 -15.60 5.20 -2.71
N ASN A 126 -14.42 4.69 -2.32
CA ASN A 126 -13.39 4.27 -3.27
C ASN A 126 -13.89 3.22 -4.28
N ARG A 127 -14.74 2.29 -3.85
CA ARG A 127 -15.36 1.29 -4.72
C ARG A 127 -16.36 1.86 -5.72
N ARG A 128 -17.06 2.96 -5.37
CA ARG A 128 -18.11 3.56 -6.21
C ARG A 128 -17.61 4.60 -7.18
N ILE A 129 -16.64 5.40 -6.77
CA ILE A 129 -16.19 6.59 -7.51
C ILE A 129 -15.29 6.20 -8.69
N GLY A 130 -14.56 5.09 -8.57
CA GLY A 130 -13.63 4.65 -9.61
C GLY A 130 -12.50 5.65 -9.87
N ARG A 131 -11.66 5.34 -10.87
CA ARG A 131 -10.47 6.15 -11.20
C ARG A 131 -10.78 7.51 -11.85
N SER A 132 -11.93 7.70 -12.46
CA SER A 132 -12.25 8.92 -13.25
C SER A 132 -12.55 10.15 -12.39
N SER A 133 -13.01 9.97 -11.15
CA SER A 133 -13.32 11.06 -10.21
C SER A 133 -12.29 11.23 -9.09
N TYR A 134 -11.13 10.62 -9.27
CA TYR A 134 -10.07 10.52 -8.26
C TYR A 134 -9.61 11.88 -7.69
N SER A 135 -9.49 12.91 -8.53
CA SER A 135 -8.96 14.22 -8.10
C SER A 135 -9.89 14.98 -7.15
N VAL A 136 -11.20 14.81 -7.29
CA VAL A 136 -12.20 15.44 -6.41
C VAL A 136 -12.27 14.69 -5.09
N TRP A 137 -12.39 13.37 -5.15
CA TRP A 137 -12.48 12.50 -3.97
C TRP A 137 -11.24 12.55 -3.06
N ILE A 138 -10.04 12.74 -3.62
CA ILE A 138 -8.82 12.89 -2.80
C ILE A 138 -8.94 14.01 -1.77
N LYS A 139 -9.54 15.14 -2.13
CA LYS A 139 -9.71 16.27 -1.19
C LYS A 139 -10.67 15.92 -0.06
N ASP A 140 -11.76 15.26 -0.36
CA ASP A 140 -12.77 14.86 0.63
C ASP A 140 -12.24 13.74 1.54
N ALA A 141 -11.55 12.76 0.98
CA ALA A 141 -10.88 11.70 1.74
C ALA A 141 -9.77 12.24 2.63
N ALA A 142 -8.99 13.21 2.15
CA ALA A 142 -7.97 13.88 2.94
C ALA A 142 -8.57 14.71 4.08
N ALA A 143 -9.68 15.43 3.83
CA ALA A 143 -10.38 16.19 4.86
C ALA A 143 -10.96 15.25 5.93
N LEU A 144 -11.59 14.14 5.55
CA LEU A 144 -12.10 13.14 6.48
C LEU A 144 -10.98 12.53 7.32
N ASN A 145 -9.86 12.19 6.69
CA ASN A 145 -8.68 11.67 7.38
C ASN A 145 -8.10 12.70 8.36
N GLN A 146 -8.09 13.98 8.00
CA GLN A 146 -7.59 15.05 8.86
C GLN A 146 -8.48 15.24 10.11
N VAL A 147 -9.80 15.16 10.00
CA VAL A 147 -10.74 15.15 11.14
C VAL A 147 -10.44 14.00 12.11
N HIS A 148 -9.97 12.86 11.61
CA HIS A 148 -9.56 11.69 12.41
C HIS A 148 -8.07 11.69 12.79
N GLY A 149 -7.36 12.81 12.68
CA GLY A 149 -5.96 12.94 13.08
C GLY A 149 -4.95 12.30 12.11
N GLY A 150 -5.35 12.05 10.87
CA GLY A 150 -4.48 11.43 9.87
C GLY A 150 -4.34 9.91 9.99
N ASP A 151 -5.06 9.28 10.89
CA ASP A 151 -4.88 7.87 11.25
C ASP A 151 -5.43 6.88 10.19
N LEU A 152 -6.52 7.27 9.49
CA LEU A 152 -7.23 6.35 8.58
C LEU A 152 -6.39 5.85 7.38
N GLU A 153 -5.23 6.44 7.16
CA GLU A 153 -4.30 6.05 6.08
C GLU A 153 -3.12 5.21 6.57
N GLY A 154 -3.13 4.74 7.81
CA GLY A 154 -2.02 3.96 8.36
C GLY A 154 -0.76 4.77 8.64
N LYS A 155 -0.90 6.05 9.02
CA LYS A 155 0.20 6.94 9.40
C LYS A 155 0.64 6.78 10.86
N TRP A 156 0.01 5.87 11.57
CA TRP A 156 0.36 5.56 12.94
C TRP A 156 1.74 4.88 13.02
N TYR A 157 2.50 5.14 14.09
CA TYR A 157 3.83 4.55 14.31
C TYR A 157 3.85 3.01 14.39
N GLY A 158 2.70 2.38 14.64
CA GLY A 158 2.50 0.93 14.60
C GLY A 158 2.27 0.33 13.20
N ASN A 159 2.49 1.08 12.11
CA ASN A 159 2.37 0.56 10.75
C ASN A 159 3.39 -0.57 10.51
N ASP A 160 2.88 -1.80 10.36
CA ASP A 160 3.67 -3.03 10.15
C ASP A 160 3.62 -3.52 8.68
N THR A 161 3.01 -2.75 7.79
CA THR A 161 2.84 -3.14 6.37
C THR A 161 3.90 -2.53 5.46
N THR A 162 4.14 -1.21 5.57
CA THR A 162 4.97 -0.50 4.59
C THR A 162 6.40 -1.02 4.52
N TRP A 163 7.05 -1.28 5.65
CA TRP A 163 8.42 -1.77 5.68
C TRP A 163 8.54 -3.21 5.13
N ARG A 164 7.53 -4.06 5.37
CA ARG A 164 7.49 -5.43 4.83
C ARG A 164 7.39 -5.42 3.30
N MET A 165 6.50 -4.59 2.75
CA MET A 165 6.40 -4.36 1.31
C MET A 165 7.71 -3.86 0.71
N VAL A 166 8.41 -2.95 1.40
CA VAL A 166 9.71 -2.44 0.98
C VAL A 166 10.75 -3.55 0.94
N LEU A 167 10.79 -4.43 1.94
CA LEU A 167 11.70 -5.59 1.95
C LEU A 167 11.41 -6.55 0.80
N ASP A 168 10.13 -6.85 0.53
CA ASP A 168 9.77 -7.71 -0.60
C ASP A 168 10.29 -7.14 -1.93
N LEU A 169 10.09 -5.84 -2.18
CA LEU A 169 10.58 -5.16 -3.38
C LEU A 169 12.11 -5.19 -3.53
N ASN A 170 12.84 -5.31 -2.43
CA ASN A 170 14.31 -5.40 -2.44
C ASN A 170 14.83 -6.85 -2.58
N ARG A 171 13.94 -7.84 -2.54
CA ARG A 171 14.26 -9.26 -2.74
C ARG A 171 13.98 -9.75 -4.16
N LEU A 172 13.28 -8.95 -4.94
CA LEU A 172 12.96 -9.23 -6.35
C LEU A 172 14.06 -8.78 -7.28
#